data_c3f7689c66dcf3da95812260338c4743
#
_entry.id   c3f7689c66dcf3da95812260338c4743
#
_cell.length_a   1.000
_cell.length_b   1.000
_cell.length_c   1.000
_cell.angle_alpha   90.00
_cell.angle_beta   90.00
_cell.angle_gamma   90.00
#
_symmetry.space_group_name_H-M   'P 1'
#
loop_
_entity.id
_entity.type
_entity.pdbx_description
1 polymer ?
#
loop_
_entity_poly.entity_id
_entity_poly.type
_entity_poly.pdbx_seq_one_letter_code
_entity_poly.pdbx_strand_id
1 'polypeptide(L)'
;MNPQTIMKILETHRGERGELIAILEEIQAKYSYLPEEALRIVAEKTGRSLVDIYGVATFYKSFSLKPRGKHLVSVCLGTACHVRSASSIAEAFERQLGIKSGETTPDKEISLETLNCLGACALGPIVVVDGHYFSNVTLQRIKDIIHRAKVGLDRVDITTDQRIFPVEVSCPRCNHSLMDKRHYIDGYPSISVTVSFNDLHGWL
;
A
#
# COMPACT_ATOMS: atom_id res chain seq x y z
N MET A 1 -9.82 -16.97 16.04
CA MET A 1 -10.37 -16.82 14.66
C MET A 1 -11.80 -17.38 14.64
N ASN A 2 -12.74 -16.79 13.87
CA ASN A 2 -14.10 -17.31 13.76
C ASN A 2 -14.27 -18.06 12.42
N PRO A 3 -14.46 -19.40 12.43
CA PRO A 3 -14.63 -20.19 11.20
C PRO A 3 -15.83 -19.77 10.34
N GLN A 4 -16.91 -19.33 10.99
CA GLN A 4 -18.11 -18.86 10.26
C GLN A 4 -17.84 -17.64 9.37
N THR A 5 -16.93 -16.76 9.78
CA THR A 5 -16.52 -15.62 8.97
C THR A 5 -15.82 -16.07 7.69
N ILE A 6 -14.93 -17.06 7.78
CA ILE A 6 -14.23 -17.62 6.61
C ILE A 6 -15.23 -18.30 5.67
N MET A 7 -16.21 -19.03 6.21
CA MET A 7 -17.26 -19.64 5.40
C MET A 7 -18.06 -18.61 4.60
N LYS A 8 -18.42 -17.49 5.23
CA LYS A 8 -19.13 -16.40 4.55
C LYS A 8 -18.30 -15.78 3.42
N ILE A 9 -17.00 -15.56 3.65
CA ILE A 9 -16.08 -15.06 2.62
C ILE A 9 -16.04 -16.02 1.43
N LEU A 10 -15.92 -17.32 1.69
CA LEU A 10 -15.90 -18.35 0.66
C LEU A 10 -17.20 -18.40 -0.17
N GLU A 11 -18.34 -18.20 0.47
CA GLU A 11 -19.63 -18.14 -0.22
C GLU A 11 -19.75 -16.91 -1.13
N THR A 12 -19.24 -15.76 -0.68
CA THR A 12 -19.30 -14.50 -1.43
C THR A 12 -18.53 -14.58 -2.75
N HIS A 13 -17.36 -15.22 -2.76
CA HIS A 13 -16.47 -15.29 -3.94
C HIS A 13 -16.59 -16.57 -4.75
N ARG A 14 -17.57 -17.42 -4.46
CA ARG A 14 -17.71 -18.73 -5.12
C ARG A 14 -17.97 -18.59 -6.61
N GLY A 15 -17.08 -19.18 -7.43
CA GLY A 15 -17.22 -19.23 -8.88
C GLY A 15 -16.71 -17.98 -9.62
N GLU A 16 -16.11 -17.02 -8.95
CA GLU A 16 -15.49 -15.85 -9.59
C GLU A 16 -14.13 -16.18 -10.20
N ARG A 17 -13.77 -15.46 -11.30
CA ARG A 17 -12.41 -15.52 -11.83
C ARG A 17 -11.46 -14.88 -10.81
N GLY A 18 -10.41 -15.62 -10.41
CA GLY A 18 -9.49 -15.14 -9.36
C GLY A 18 -9.99 -15.35 -7.93
N GLU A 19 -11.02 -16.16 -7.73
CA GLU A 19 -11.65 -16.52 -6.46
C GLU A 19 -10.66 -16.64 -5.30
N LEU A 20 -9.54 -17.38 -5.48
CA LEU A 20 -8.56 -17.58 -4.42
C LEU A 20 -7.91 -16.27 -3.96
N ILE A 21 -7.54 -15.38 -4.87
CA ILE A 21 -6.89 -14.11 -4.53
C ILE A 21 -7.88 -13.23 -3.76
N ALA A 22 -9.12 -13.11 -4.25
CA ALA A 22 -10.16 -12.32 -3.60
C ALA A 22 -10.48 -12.83 -2.19
N ILE A 23 -10.55 -14.16 -2.01
CA ILE A 23 -10.73 -14.79 -0.69
C ILE A 23 -9.57 -14.44 0.25
N LEU A 24 -8.32 -14.56 -0.22
CA LEU A 24 -7.15 -14.26 0.60
C LEU A 24 -7.06 -12.77 0.95
N GLU A 25 -7.43 -11.87 0.03
CA GLU A 25 -7.50 -10.42 0.28
C GLU A 25 -8.52 -10.09 1.37
N GLU A 26 -9.73 -10.65 1.28
CA GLU A 26 -10.77 -10.40 2.28
C GLU A 26 -10.41 -10.99 3.66
N ILE A 27 -9.79 -12.18 3.70
CA ILE A 27 -9.26 -12.76 4.94
C ILE A 27 -8.21 -11.83 5.55
N GLN A 28 -7.27 -11.35 4.74
CA GLN A 28 -6.22 -10.45 5.22
C GLN A 28 -6.77 -9.09 5.66
N ALA A 29 -7.74 -8.53 4.96
CA ALA A 29 -8.41 -7.30 5.38
C ALA A 29 -9.08 -7.46 6.75
N LYS A 30 -9.62 -8.65 7.04
CA LYS A 30 -10.30 -8.94 8.30
C LYS A 30 -9.35 -9.20 9.47
N TYR A 31 -8.25 -9.89 9.23
CA TYR A 31 -7.33 -10.37 10.28
C TYR A 31 -5.97 -9.66 10.27
N SER A 32 -5.72 -8.76 9.30
CA SER A 32 -4.44 -8.07 9.05
C SER A 32 -3.30 -9.00 8.59
N TYR A 33 -3.54 -10.29 8.50
CA TYR A 33 -2.63 -11.31 7.96
C TYR A 33 -3.43 -12.55 7.57
N LEU A 34 -2.75 -13.54 6.99
CA LEU A 34 -3.35 -14.83 6.61
C LEU A 34 -3.06 -15.89 7.69
N PRO A 35 -3.98 -16.17 8.62
CA PRO A 35 -3.81 -17.22 9.62
C PRO A 35 -3.72 -18.59 8.97
N GLU A 36 -2.83 -19.47 9.45
CA GLU A 36 -2.69 -20.83 8.93
C GLU A 36 -3.99 -21.62 8.98
N GLU A 37 -4.75 -21.48 10.06
CA GLU A 37 -6.06 -22.14 10.22
C GLU A 37 -7.06 -21.69 9.15
N ALA A 38 -7.04 -20.40 8.76
CA ALA A 38 -7.90 -19.90 7.68
C ALA A 38 -7.51 -20.52 6.34
N LEU A 39 -6.20 -20.62 6.04
CA LEU A 39 -5.72 -21.24 4.82
C LEU A 39 -6.09 -22.73 4.73
N ARG A 40 -6.09 -23.45 5.85
CA ARG A 40 -6.55 -24.84 5.92
C ARG A 40 -8.04 -24.97 5.60
N ILE A 41 -8.88 -24.08 6.13
CA ILE A 41 -10.31 -24.04 5.82
C ILE A 41 -10.54 -23.73 4.34
N VAL A 42 -9.80 -22.78 3.79
CA VAL A 42 -9.87 -22.43 2.37
C VAL A 42 -9.50 -23.65 1.51
N ALA A 43 -8.43 -24.37 1.83
CA ALA A 43 -8.00 -25.57 1.13
C ALA A 43 -9.10 -26.64 1.12
N GLU A 44 -9.65 -26.93 2.29
CA GLU A 44 -10.70 -27.93 2.46
C GLU A 44 -11.96 -27.61 1.65
N LYS A 45 -12.39 -26.34 1.67
CA LYS A 45 -13.65 -25.92 1.06
C LYS A 45 -13.56 -25.66 -0.45
N THR A 46 -12.39 -25.21 -0.92
CA THR A 46 -12.17 -24.97 -2.36
C THR A 46 -11.66 -26.23 -3.09
N GLY A 47 -11.26 -27.27 -2.36
CA GLY A 47 -10.63 -28.46 -2.92
C GLY A 47 -9.23 -28.23 -3.50
N ARG A 48 -8.62 -27.06 -3.24
CA ARG A 48 -7.26 -26.73 -3.66
C ARG A 48 -6.25 -27.31 -2.69
N SER A 49 -5.05 -27.62 -3.20
CA SER A 49 -3.98 -28.07 -2.33
C SER A 49 -3.50 -26.89 -1.43
N LEU A 50 -3.12 -27.23 -0.20
CA LEU A 50 -2.55 -26.23 0.71
C LEU A 50 -1.25 -25.60 0.12
N VAL A 51 -0.50 -26.39 -0.66
CA VAL A 51 0.72 -25.93 -1.35
C VAL A 51 0.42 -24.83 -2.36
N ASP A 52 -0.65 -24.98 -3.15
CA ASP A 52 -1.06 -23.96 -4.12
C ASP A 52 -1.46 -22.66 -3.41
N ILE A 53 -2.20 -22.77 -2.32
CA ILE A 53 -2.65 -21.63 -1.52
C ILE A 53 -1.45 -20.90 -0.90
N TYR A 54 -0.50 -21.63 -0.31
CA TYR A 54 0.75 -21.05 0.19
C TYR A 54 1.60 -20.45 -0.93
N GLY A 55 1.62 -21.09 -2.10
CA GLY A 55 2.28 -20.55 -3.30
C GLY A 55 1.75 -19.16 -3.66
N VAL A 56 0.44 -18.99 -3.70
CA VAL A 56 -0.19 -17.68 -3.95
C VAL A 56 0.09 -16.70 -2.80
N ALA A 57 -0.08 -17.13 -1.55
CA ALA A 57 0.12 -16.29 -0.37
C ALA A 57 1.56 -15.79 -0.20
N THR A 58 2.55 -16.52 -0.71
CA THR A 58 3.98 -16.14 -0.66
C THR A 58 4.44 -15.41 -1.91
N PHE A 59 3.79 -15.63 -3.05
CA PHE A 59 4.11 -14.97 -4.31
C PHE A 59 3.75 -13.48 -4.29
N TYR A 60 2.57 -13.14 -3.81
CA TYR A 60 2.12 -11.74 -3.73
C TYR A 60 2.63 -11.09 -2.45
N LYS A 61 3.47 -10.06 -2.59
CA LYS A 61 4.04 -9.30 -1.46
C LYS A 61 2.98 -8.56 -0.62
N SER A 62 1.80 -8.34 -1.16
CA SER A 62 0.66 -7.76 -0.44
C SER A 62 0.18 -8.65 0.70
N PHE A 63 0.35 -9.97 0.59
CA PHE A 63 -0.04 -10.91 1.62
C PHE A 63 0.99 -11.03 2.73
N SER A 64 0.52 -11.29 3.95
CA SER A 64 1.36 -11.55 5.11
C SER A 64 0.91 -12.81 5.83
N LEU A 65 1.84 -13.72 6.05
CA LEU A 65 1.62 -14.93 6.87
C LEU A 65 1.91 -14.68 8.36
N LYS A 66 2.50 -13.53 8.69
CA LYS A 66 2.80 -13.12 10.06
C LYS A 66 1.80 -12.05 10.50
N PRO A 67 1.39 -12.08 11.79
CA PRO A 67 0.54 -11.02 12.36
C PRO A 67 1.15 -9.65 12.14
N ARG A 68 0.38 -8.73 11.57
CA ARG A 68 0.75 -7.31 11.44
C ARG A 68 0.21 -6.52 12.63
N GLY A 69 0.87 -5.42 12.95
CA GLY A 69 0.38 -4.41 13.88
C GLY A 69 -0.82 -3.65 13.32
N LYS A 70 -1.39 -2.79 14.14
CA LYS A 70 -2.50 -1.91 13.74
C LYS A 70 -2.09 -0.95 12.64
N HIS A 71 -0.84 -0.49 12.68
CA HIS A 71 -0.28 0.47 11.74
C HIS A 71 0.89 -0.15 10.98
N LEU A 72 0.89 0.03 9.66
CA LEU A 72 1.93 -0.45 8.78
C LEU A 72 2.78 0.71 8.28
N VAL A 73 4.05 0.73 8.70
CA VAL A 73 5.05 1.70 8.23
C VAL A 73 5.88 1.04 7.13
N SER A 74 5.83 1.60 5.93
CA SER A 74 6.55 1.08 4.76
C SER A 74 7.56 2.12 4.28
N VAL A 75 8.84 1.77 4.28
CA VAL A 75 9.94 2.65 3.82
C VAL A 75 10.34 2.28 2.40
N CYS A 76 10.30 3.23 1.49
CA CYS A 76 10.71 3.02 0.10
C CYS A 76 12.24 2.98 -0.02
N LEU A 77 12.79 1.86 -0.50
CA LEU A 77 14.22 1.67 -0.80
C LEU A 77 14.51 1.64 -2.30
N GLY A 78 13.57 2.09 -3.15
CA GLY A 78 13.82 2.24 -4.58
C GLY A 78 15.02 3.15 -4.85
N THR A 79 15.68 2.99 -6.00
CA THR A 79 16.96 3.63 -6.33
C THR A 79 17.00 5.14 -6.02
N ALA A 80 15.97 5.88 -6.41
CA ALA A 80 15.92 7.33 -6.16
C ALA A 80 15.81 7.68 -4.67
N CYS A 81 15.07 6.89 -3.89
CA CYS A 81 14.97 7.05 -2.45
C CYS A 81 16.27 6.61 -1.75
N HIS A 82 16.87 5.53 -2.22
CA HIS A 82 18.12 4.99 -1.68
C HIS A 82 19.27 6.00 -1.80
N VAL A 83 19.44 6.61 -2.98
CA VAL A 83 20.43 7.68 -3.21
C VAL A 83 20.19 8.88 -2.28
N ARG A 84 18.94 9.13 -1.87
CA ARG A 84 18.56 10.17 -0.93
C ARG A 84 18.52 9.69 0.53
N SER A 85 19.32 8.68 0.87
CA SER A 85 19.52 8.17 2.23
C SER A 85 18.30 7.45 2.85
N ALA A 86 17.43 6.85 2.05
CA ALA A 86 16.29 6.07 2.58
C ALA A 86 16.71 4.89 3.46
N SER A 87 17.90 4.32 3.25
CA SER A 87 18.48 3.27 4.11
C SER A 87 18.67 3.78 5.54
N SER A 88 19.24 4.98 5.71
CA SER A 88 19.42 5.60 7.03
C SER A 88 18.09 5.90 7.71
N ILE A 89 17.04 6.20 6.92
CA ILE A 89 15.67 6.39 7.44
C ILE A 89 15.12 5.06 7.94
N ALA A 90 15.27 3.97 7.18
CA ALA A 90 14.83 2.63 7.60
C ALA A 90 15.53 2.20 8.90
N GLU A 91 16.85 2.34 8.99
CA GLU A 91 17.64 2.05 10.18
C GLU A 91 17.21 2.92 11.39
N ALA A 92 16.84 4.17 11.16
CA ALA A 92 16.37 5.04 12.22
C ALA A 92 14.98 4.63 12.73
N PHE A 93 14.08 4.15 11.85
CA PHE A 93 12.82 3.52 12.28
C PHE A 93 13.09 2.25 13.09
N GLU A 94 13.99 1.36 12.64
CA GLU A 94 14.37 0.14 13.37
C GLU A 94 14.86 0.47 14.79
N ARG A 95 15.74 1.46 14.92
CA ARG A 95 16.27 1.88 16.24
C ARG A 95 15.19 2.48 17.14
N GLN A 96 14.27 3.28 16.59
CA GLN A 96 13.23 3.94 17.38
C GLN A 96 12.11 2.99 17.80
N LEU A 97 11.79 2.02 16.97
CA LEU A 97 10.74 1.02 17.22
C LEU A 97 11.30 -0.21 17.96
N GLY A 98 12.61 -0.41 17.95
CA GLY A 98 13.26 -1.58 18.56
C GLY A 98 12.98 -2.90 17.82
N ILE A 99 12.65 -2.82 16.53
CA ILE A 99 12.33 -3.97 15.67
C ILE A 99 13.10 -3.87 14.35
N LYS A 100 13.23 -5.01 13.65
CA LYS A 100 13.81 -5.05 12.31
C LYS A 100 12.73 -4.90 11.23
N SER A 101 13.16 -4.52 10.03
CA SER A 101 12.28 -4.53 8.86
C SER A 101 11.68 -5.93 8.64
N GLY A 102 10.37 -6.00 8.47
CA GLY A 102 9.58 -7.23 8.39
C GLY A 102 9.04 -7.72 9.73
N GLU A 103 9.27 -6.98 10.82
CA GLU A 103 8.79 -7.32 12.16
C GLU A 103 7.70 -6.35 12.66
N THR A 104 7.03 -6.77 13.70
CA THR A 104 5.98 -6.01 14.39
C THR A 104 6.42 -5.74 15.83
N THR A 105 6.14 -4.55 16.32
CA THR A 105 6.44 -4.18 17.73
C THR A 105 5.74 -5.13 18.72
N PRO A 106 6.32 -5.38 19.90
CA PRO A 106 5.75 -6.30 20.89
C PRO A 106 4.34 -5.90 21.36
N ASP A 107 4.02 -4.62 21.32
CA ASP A 107 2.70 -4.06 21.62
C ASP A 107 1.69 -4.27 20.48
N LYS A 108 2.13 -4.82 19.33
CA LYS A 108 1.34 -5.00 18.09
C LYS A 108 0.73 -3.71 17.53
N GLU A 109 1.31 -2.58 17.88
CA GLU A 109 0.84 -1.29 17.35
C GLU A 109 1.41 -1.02 15.96
N ILE A 110 2.71 -1.24 15.74
CA ILE A 110 3.38 -0.87 14.48
C ILE A 110 4.11 -2.07 13.86
N SER A 111 3.91 -2.28 12.58
CA SER A 111 4.76 -3.14 11.75
C SER A 111 5.64 -2.28 10.85
N LEU A 112 6.90 -2.64 10.73
CA LEU A 112 7.85 -1.98 9.84
C LEU A 112 8.16 -2.87 8.65
N GLU A 113 8.05 -2.34 7.44
CA GLU A 113 8.49 -3.04 6.23
C GLU A 113 9.26 -2.12 5.29
N THR A 114 9.98 -2.70 4.36
CA THR A 114 10.64 -1.99 3.27
C THR A 114 10.06 -2.38 1.92
N LEU A 115 9.93 -1.40 1.03
CA LEU A 115 9.42 -1.56 -0.32
C LEU A 115 10.48 -1.20 -1.35
N ASN A 116 10.48 -1.89 -2.50
CA ASN A 116 11.47 -1.65 -3.54
C ASN A 116 11.25 -0.32 -4.26
N CYS A 117 10.02 0.00 -4.66
CA CYS A 117 9.68 1.30 -5.27
C CYS A 117 8.17 1.53 -5.24
N LEU A 118 7.77 2.77 -4.92
CA LEU A 118 6.36 3.22 -4.90
C LEU A 118 5.98 4.05 -6.13
N GLY A 119 6.93 4.28 -7.07
CA GLY A 119 6.68 5.07 -8.28
C GLY A 119 6.76 6.59 -8.11
N ALA A 120 6.73 7.12 -6.89
CA ALA A 120 6.75 8.56 -6.61
C ALA A 120 8.18 9.10 -6.37
N CYS A 121 9.12 8.78 -7.25
CA CYS A 121 10.56 9.02 -7.09
C CYS A 121 10.94 10.49 -6.92
N ALA A 122 10.18 11.43 -7.51
CA ALA A 122 10.41 12.87 -7.38
C ALA A 122 10.27 13.35 -5.92
N LEU A 123 9.42 12.69 -5.14
CA LEU A 123 9.10 13.03 -3.76
C LEU A 123 9.95 12.29 -2.71
N GLY A 124 10.93 11.49 -3.17
CA GLY A 124 11.80 10.69 -2.28
C GLY A 124 12.66 11.54 -1.33
N PRO A 125 13.09 11.01 -0.19
CA PRO A 125 12.71 9.70 0.38
C PRO A 125 11.26 9.65 0.84
N ILE A 126 10.59 8.50 0.61
CA ILE A 126 9.17 8.32 0.91
C ILE A 126 8.99 7.26 1.99
N VAL A 127 8.12 7.56 2.94
CA VAL A 127 7.58 6.62 3.92
C VAL A 127 6.07 6.63 3.77
N VAL A 128 5.46 5.46 3.80
CA VAL A 128 4.01 5.29 3.77
C VAL A 128 3.56 4.70 5.10
N VAL A 129 2.54 5.28 5.70
CA VAL A 129 1.93 4.77 6.93
C VAL A 129 0.44 4.59 6.67
N ASP A 130 -0.05 3.36 6.72
CA ASP A 130 -1.47 3.02 6.47
C ASP A 130 -2.01 3.63 5.17
N GLY A 131 -1.18 3.68 4.13
CA GLY A 131 -1.52 4.30 2.85
C GLY A 131 -1.30 5.82 2.76
N HIS A 132 -0.95 6.51 3.85
CA HIS A 132 -0.60 7.94 3.82
C HIS A 132 0.87 8.14 3.44
N TYR A 133 1.11 8.98 2.44
CA TYR A 133 2.44 9.24 1.90
C TYR A 133 3.12 10.41 2.61
N PHE A 134 4.28 10.17 3.19
CA PHE A 134 5.18 11.18 3.71
C PHE A 134 6.34 11.37 2.74
N SER A 135 6.42 12.54 2.14
CA SER A 135 7.46 12.90 1.16
C SER A 135 8.64 13.62 1.82
N ASN A 136 9.82 13.57 1.16
CA ASN A 136 11.04 14.25 1.60
C ASN A 136 11.31 14.01 3.10
N VAL A 137 11.20 12.75 3.52
CA VAL A 137 11.35 12.37 4.92
C VAL A 137 12.81 12.54 5.33
N THR A 138 13.00 13.18 6.49
CA THR A 138 14.31 13.37 7.14
C THR A 138 14.35 12.61 8.47
N LEU A 139 15.57 12.35 8.99
CA LEU A 139 15.76 11.67 10.26
C LEU A 139 15.05 12.36 11.44
N GLN A 140 14.93 13.68 11.40
CA GLN A 140 14.25 14.47 12.44
C GLN A 140 12.74 14.25 12.47
N ARG A 141 12.12 13.97 11.30
CA ARG A 141 10.67 13.75 11.19
C ARG A 141 10.19 12.37 11.61
N ILE A 142 11.10 11.41 11.83
CA ILE A 142 10.74 10.02 12.13
C ILE A 142 9.92 9.92 13.42
N LYS A 143 10.30 10.64 14.48
CA LYS A 143 9.55 10.66 15.75
C LYS A 143 8.14 11.19 15.58
N ASP A 144 7.99 12.25 14.77
CA ASP A 144 6.68 12.83 14.46
C ASP A 144 5.82 11.84 13.66
N ILE A 145 6.39 11.17 12.66
CA ILE A 145 5.68 10.15 11.87
C ILE A 145 5.20 9.00 12.78
N ILE A 146 6.05 8.49 13.66
CA ILE A 146 5.68 7.43 14.61
C ILE A 146 4.58 7.90 15.56
N HIS A 147 4.68 9.12 16.08
CA HIS A 147 3.66 9.69 16.94
C HIS A 147 2.32 9.83 16.22
N ARG A 148 2.32 10.37 15.01
CA ARG A 148 1.12 10.51 14.18
C ARG A 148 0.51 9.16 13.78
N ALA A 149 1.33 8.14 13.55
CA ALA A 149 0.85 6.79 13.33
C ALA A 149 0.05 6.26 14.52
N LYS A 150 0.52 6.51 15.75
CA LYS A 150 -0.13 6.03 16.99
C LYS A 150 -1.37 6.82 17.39
N VAL A 151 -1.35 8.15 17.18
CA VAL A 151 -2.48 9.04 17.56
C VAL A 151 -3.63 8.92 16.56
N GLY A 152 -3.34 8.51 15.35
CA GLY A 152 -4.24 8.49 14.19
C GLY A 152 -3.76 9.51 13.17
N LEU A 153 -3.69 9.07 11.93
CA LEU A 153 -3.46 9.95 10.80
C LEU A 153 -4.80 10.61 10.51
N ASP A 154 -4.94 11.87 10.92
CA ASP A 154 -6.02 12.69 10.41
C ASP A 154 -5.98 12.57 8.89
N ARG A 155 -7.13 12.28 8.26
CA ARG A 155 -7.24 12.34 6.80
C ARG A 155 -6.80 13.75 6.42
N VAL A 156 -5.54 13.86 5.98
CA VAL A 156 -5.07 15.11 5.41
C VAL A 156 -5.94 15.30 4.19
N ASP A 157 -6.86 16.25 4.27
CA ASP A 157 -7.55 16.75 3.10
C ASP A 157 -6.46 17.28 2.15
N ILE A 158 -6.12 16.45 1.16
CA ILE A 158 -5.12 16.77 0.13
C ILE A 158 -5.56 18.02 -0.65
N THR A 159 -6.83 18.42 -0.50
CA THR A 159 -7.38 19.66 -1.05
C THR A 159 -6.79 20.93 -0.46
N THR A 160 -6.13 20.89 0.70
CA THR A 160 -5.65 22.11 1.40
C THR A 160 -4.14 22.36 1.20
N ASP A 161 -3.35 21.37 0.81
CA ASP A 161 -1.93 21.61 0.49
C ASP A 161 -1.75 22.00 -0.98
N GLN A 162 -2.11 23.26 -1.27
CA GLN A 162 -1.91 23.89 -2.59
C GLN A 162 -0.46 23.88 -3.07
N ARG A 163 0.50 23.42 -2.25
CA ARG A 163 1.93 23.35 -2.58
C ARG A 163 2.32 22.11 -3.36
N ILE A 164 1.42 21.10 -3.47
CA ILE A 164 1.80 19.83 -4.08
C ILE A 164 1.58 19.81 -5.59
N PHE A 165 0.63 20.55 -6.16
CA PHE A 165 0.45 20.60 -7.62
C PHE A 165 -0.24 21.90 -8.10
N PRO A 166 0.48 22.96 -8.40
CA PRO A 166 0.03 23.88 -9.42
C PRO A 166 0.87 23.67 -10.70
N VAL A 167 0.77 22.52 -11.32
CA VAL A 167 1.21 22.40 -12.71
C VAL A 167 -0.04 22.28 -13.56
N GLU A 168 -0.55 23.41 -13.99
CA GLU A 168 -1.45 23.44 -15.13
C GLU A 168 -0.62 23.03 -16.34
N VAL A 169 -0.69 21.75 -16.67
CA VAL A 169 -0.11 21.24 -17.91
C VAL A 169 -1.12 21.53 -19.01
N SER A 170 -0.94 22.61 -19.72
CA SER A 170 -1.67 22.90 -20.94
C SER A 170 -0.89 22.40 -22.16
N CYS A 171 -1.60 21.89 -23.16
CA CYS A 171 -0.99 21.55 -24.44
C CYS A 171 -0.48 22.82 -25.13
N PRO A 172 0.83 22.94 -25.49
CA PRO A 172 1.37 24.13 -26.09
C PRO A 172 0.81 24.43 -27.51
N ARG A 173 0.11 23.47 -28.14
CA ARG A 173 -0.49 23.66 -29.46
C ARG A 173 -1.95 24.09 -29.44
N CYS A 174 -2.76 23.60 -28.50
CA CYS A 174 -4.20 23.86 -28.48
C CYS A 174 -4.68 24.54 -27.19
N ASN A 175 -3.77 24.82 -26.26
CA ASN A 175 -4.05 25.43 -24.95
C ASN A 175 -5.12 24.73 -24.10
N HIS A 176 -5.43 23.43 -24.44
CA HIS A 176 -6.32 22.63 -23.64
C HIS A 176 -5.61 22.21 -22.35
N SER A 177 -6.27 22.38 -21.22
CA SER A 177 -5.80 21.88 -19.93
C SER A 177 -5.89 20.35 -19.94
N LEU A 178 -4.75 19.68 -19.72
CA LEU A 178 -4.69 18.20 -19.60
C LEU A 178 -5.20 17.71 -18.25
N MET A 179 -5.64 18.62 -17.38
CA MET A 179 -6.19 18.30 -16.06
C MET A 179 -7.70 18.52 -16.01
N ASP A 180 -8.48 17.71 -16.72
CA ASP A 180 -9.90 17.67 -16.49
C ASP A 180 -10.29 16.35 -15.79
N LYS A 181 -10.87 16.50 -14.57
CA LYS A 181 -11.46 15.50 -13.67
C LYS A 181 -10.48 14.69 -12.81
N ARG A 182 -10.37 15.13 -11.57
CA ARG A 182 -9.88 14.32 -10.46
C ARG A 182 -10.91 13.24 -10.11
N HIS A 183 -10.61 12.00 -10.45
CA HIS A 183 -11.35 10.86 -9.93
C HIS A 183 -10.67 10.38 -8.65
N TYR A 184 -11.43 10.31 -7.57
CA TYR A 184 -11.03 9.63 -6.33
C TYR A 184 -11.51 8.19 -6.42
N ILE A 185 -10.60 7.23 -6.35
CA ILE A 185 -10.93 5.82 -6.15
C ILE A 185 -10.51 5.50 -4.72
N ASP A 186 -11.48 5.12 -3.87
CA ASP A 186 -11.29 4.71 -2.48
C ASP A 186 -10.46 5.68 -1.61
N GLY A 187 -10.69 6.99 -1.77
CA GLY A 187 -10.03 8.02 -0.95
C GLY A 187 -8.63 8.42 -1.40
N TYR A 188 -8.13 7.89 -2.51
CA TYR A 188 -6.86 8.29 -3.12
C TYR A 188 -7.08 9.16 -4.35
N PRO A 189 -6.31 10.27 -4.52
CA PRO A 189 -6.31 11.00 -5.77
C PRO A 189 -5.63 10.15 -6.84
N SER A 190 -6.40 9.56 -7.74
CA SER A 190 -5.86 8.95 -8.94
C SER A 190 -5.71 10.02 -10.01
N ILE A 191 -4.49 10.26 -10.48
CA ILE A 191 -4.25 11.03 -11.70
C ILE A 191 -4.45 10.07 -12.86
N SER A 192 -5.66 9.98 -13.39
CA SER A 192 -5.89 9.32 -14.67
C SER A 192 -5.59 10.32 -15.79
N VAL A 193 -4.45 10.17 -16.42
CA VAL A 193 -4.19 10.82 -17.70
C VAL A 193 -4.92 9.98 -18.75
N THR A 194 -6.14 10.35 -19.10
CA THR A 194 -6.83 9.75 -20.24
C THR A 194 -6.26 10.38 -21.51
N VAL A 195 -5.26 9.73 -22.10
CA VAL A 195 -4.83 10.06 -23.46
C VAL A 195 -5.87 9.46 -24.38
N SER A 196 -6.72 10.28 -25.00
CA SER A 196 -7.63 9.84 -26.05
C SER A 196 -6.82 9.41 -27.26
N PHE A 197 -6.95 8.16 -27.68
CA PHE A 197 -6.27 7.61 -28.85
C PHE A 197 -6.62 8.31 -30.16
N ASN A 198 -7.67 9.13 -30.18
CA ASN A 198 -8.07 9.92 -31.35
C ASN A 198 -7.14 11.11 -31.63
N ASP A 199 -6.31 11.51 -30.67
CA ASP A 199 -5.38 12.62 -30.85
C ASP A 199 -4.04 12.20 -31.48
N LEU A 200 -3.81 10.90 -31.68
CA LEU A 200 -2.57 10.37 -32.25
C LEU A 200 -2.57 10.26 -33.78
N HIS A 201 -3.69 10.49 -34.47
CA HIS A 201 -3.75 10.45 -35.93
C HIS A 201 -3.12 11.66 -36.66
N GLY A 202 -2.48 12.56 -35.93
CA GLY A 202 -1.77 13.70 -36.49
C GLY A 202 -0.24 13.54 -36.58
N TRP A 203 0.31 12.33 -36.33
CA TRP A 203 1.76 12.08 -36.25
C TRP A 203 2.27 11.02 -37.25
N LEU A 204 1.59 10.84 -38.38
CA LEU A 204 2.12 10.13 -39.56
C LEU A 204 2.10 11.03 -40.78
#